data_5e5b4d7b00f97505e338119c972a535f
#
_entry.id   5e5b4d7b00f97505e338119c972a535f
#
_cell.length_a   1.000
_cell.length_b   1.000
_cell.length_c   1.000
_cell.angle_alpha   90.00
_cell.angle_beta   90.00
_cell.angle_gamma   90.00
#
_symmetry.space_group_name_H-M   'P 1'
#
loop_
_entity.id
_entity.type
_entity.pdbx_description
1 polymer ?
#
loop_
_entity_poly.entity_id
_entity_poly.type
_entity_poly.pdbx_seq_one_letter_code
_entity_poly.pdbx_strand_id
1 'polypeptide(L)'
;MTLRISVIGTGYLGATHAAAMAEFGFEVLGLDIDPEKIATLTAGKVPMYEPGLSELLLKHVAGHEGSTGRLRFTTSVEEAATFGDVHFVCVNTPQRKGEFAADMSYVDAAIDALAPHLTRPVLVVGKSTVPVGSAGRLAERLAALAPVGEGAELAWNPEFLREGFAVQDTLRPDRIVVGAHSEYAERMLREVYAEPIAAGVPFLVTDYATAELVKTAANSFLATKISFINAMAEVCEAAGADVTQLSAALALDERIGGKFLNSGLGFGGGCLPKDIRAFMARAGELGADQALTFLREVDSINMRRRSRMVELAREQCDGGFLGRRIAVLGAAFKPNSDDIRDSPALNVAAQIQLQGAQVTVYDPKAMDNARKMFPGLAYAPSALEAAEGAHVVLHLTEWQEFRALDPAELGAVVAERRLLDGRNVLDADAWRAAGWTYRALGRPS
;
A
#
# COMPACT_ATOMS: atom_id res chain seq x y z
N MET A 1 -36.14 2.24 2.46
CA MET A 1 -35.44 2.06 1.17
C MET A 1 -34.01 1.72 1.47
N THR A 2 -33.43 0.76 0.80
CA THR A 2 -31.99 0.46 0.96
C THR A 2 -31.19 1.62 0.40
N LEU A 3 -30.15 2.08 1.11
CA LEU A 3 -29.26 3.14 0.64
C LEU A 3 -28.56 2.74 -0.66
N ARG A 4 -28.39 3.70 -1.56
CA ARG A 4 -27.58 3.54 -2.77
C ARG A 4 -26.26 4.24 -2.60
N ILE A 5 -25.18 3.60 -3.02
CA ILE A 5 -23.82 4.07 -2.81
C ILE A 5 -23.15 4.37 -4.15
N SER A 6 -22.58 5.57 -4.30
CA SER A 6 -21.65 5.86 -5.38
C SER A 6 -20.23 5.85 -4.86
N VAL A 7 -19.29 5.32 -5.64
CA VAL A 7 -17.86 5.32 -5.31
C VAL A 7 -17.10 6.07 -6.40
N ILE A 8 -16.55 7.23 -6.07
CA ILE A 8 -15.87 8.14 -6.98
C ILE A 8 -14.35 7.87 -6.94
N GLY A 9 -13.81 7.45 -8.07
CA GLY A 9 -12.45 6.94 -8.20
C GLY A 9 -12.38 5.44 -7.93
N THR A 10 -12.31 4.62 -8.99
CA THR A 10 -12.23 3.16 -8.92
C THR A 10 -10.81 2.63 -9.10
N GLY A 11 -9.84 3.30 -8.47
CA GLY A 11 -8.50 2.78 -8.26
C GLY A 11 -8.51 1.64 -7.23
N TYR A 12 -7.33 1.30 -6.70
CA TYR A 12 -7.17 0.20 -5.74
C TYR A 12 -8.17 0.27 -4.58
N LEU A 13 -8.23 1.41 -3.89
CA LEU A 13 -9.15 1.63 -2.77
C LEU A 13 -10.61 1.57 -3.23
N GLY A 14 -10.97 2.31 -4.29
CA GLY A 14 -12.37 2.48 -4.67
C GLY A 14 -12.98 1.22 -5.27
N ALA A 15 -12.26 0.46 -6.09
CA ALA A 15 -12.75 -0.80 -6.64
C ALA A 15 -13.01 -1.82 -5.53
N THR A 16 -12.08 -1.93 -4.56
CA THR A 16 -12.24 -2.81 -3.39
C THR A 16 -13.42 -2.36 -2.53
N HIS A 17 -13.55 -1.06 -2.28
CA HIS A 17 -14.65 -0.51 -1.49
C HIS A 17 -16.01 -0.73 -2.17
N ALA A 18 -16.10 -0.48 -3.47
CA ALA A 18 -17.34 -0.69 -4.24
C ALA A 18 -17.80 -2.16 -4.20
N ALA A 19 -16.87 -3.11 -4.40
CA ALA A 19 -17.18 -4.53 -4.32
C ALA A 19 -17.60 -4.95 -2.89
N ALA A 20 -16.96 -4.42 -1.85
CA ALA A 20 -17.32 -4.68 -0.46
C ALA A 20 -18.68 -4.09 -0.07
N MET A 21 -19.04 -2.89 -0.55
CA MET A 21 -20.37 -2.32 -0.30
C MET A 21 -21.46 -3.14 -1.00
N ALA A 22 -21.20 -3.68 -2.18
CA ALA A 22 -22.13 -4.60 -2.85
C ALA A 22 -22.27 -5.94 -2.08
N GLU A 23 -21.20 -6.42 -1.44
CA GLU A 23 -21.21 -7.59 -0.54
C GLU A 23 -22.09 -7.34 0.69
N PHE A 24 -22.04 -6.14 1.28
CA PHE A 24 -22.94 -5.72 2.37
C PHE A 24 -24.39 -5.53 1.94
N GLY A 25 -24.70 -5.73 0.64
CA GLY A 25 -26.07 -5.74 0.14
C GLY A 25 -26.56 -4.44 -0.47
N PHE A 26 -25.73 -3.43 -0.62
CA PHE A 26 -26.09 -2.16 -1.23
C PHE A 26 -26.09 -2.23 -2.76
N GLU A 27 -26.92 -1.39 -3.40
CA GLU A 27 -26.80 -1.06 -4.82
C GLU A 27 -25.64 -0.06 -4.96
N VAL A 28 -24.64 -0.38 -5.80
CA VAL A 28 -23.40 0.38 -5.90
C VAL A 28 -23.12 0.80 -7.34
N LEU A 29 -22.73 2.06 -7.52
CA LEU A 29 -22.25 2.61 -8.77
C LEU A 29 -20.83 3.16 -8.62
N GLY A 30 -19.85 2.50 -9.25
CA GLY A 30 -18.48 2.97 -9.32
C GLY A 30 -18.28 3.96 -10.47
N LEU A 31 -17.67 5.11 -10.19
CA LEU A 31 -17.33 6.15 -11.15
C LEU A 31 -15.82 6.27 -11.30
N ASP A 32 -15.32 6.27 -12.53
CA ASP A 32 -13.95 6.71 -12.84
C ASP A 32 -13.94 7.50 -14.15
N ILE A 33 -13.02 8.43 -14.30
CA ILE A 33 -12.85 9.22 -15.52
C ILE A 33 -12.16 8.43 -16.65
N ASP A 34 -11.54 7.30 -16.34
CA ASP A 34 -10.83 6.43 -17.26
C ASP A 34 -11.75 5.38 -17.86
N PRO A 35 -12.14 5.50 -19.16
CA PRO A 35 -13.06 4.59 -19.79
C PRO A 35 -12.49 3.15 -19.96
N GLU A 36 -11.19 2.99 -20.10
CA GLU A 36 -10.56 1.67 -20.22
C GLU A 36 -10.65 0.91 -18.89
N LYS A 37 -10.42 1.62 -17.77
CA LYS A 37 -10.58 1.07 -16.43
C LYS A 37 -12.03 0.67 -16.18
N ILE A 38 -13.01 1.52 -16.54
CA ILE A 38 -14.44 1.23 -16.41
C ILE A 38 -14.82 0.02 -17.25
N ALA A 39 -14.35 -0.08 -18.49
CA ALA A 39 -14.58 -1.24 -19.34
C ALA A 39 -14.01 -2.53 -18.71
N THR A 40 -12.81 -2.46 -18.17
CA THR A 40 -12.14 -3.59 -17.49
C THR A 40 -12.94 -4.07 -16.28
N LEU A 41 -13.36 -3.14 -15.40
CA LEU A 41 -14.14 -3.45 -14.20
C LEU A 41 -15.54 -3.98 -14.55
N THR A 42 -16.19 -3.40 -15.56
CA THR A 42 -17.50 -3.87 -16.06
C THR A 42 -17.41 -5.29 -16.63
N ALA A 43 -16.27 -5.66 -17.22
CA ALA A 43 -16.01 -7.02 -17.67
C ALA A 43 -15.63 -7.98 -16.51
N GLY A 44 -15.77 -7.56 -15.25
CA GLY A 44 -15.44 -8.38 -14.08
C GLY A 44 -13.95 -8.61 -13.87
N LYS A 45 -13.11 -7.81 -14.52
CA LYS A 45 -11.63 -7.89 -14.39
C LYS A 45 -11.12 -6.77 -13.50
N VAL A 46 -10.04 -7.05 -12.79
CA VAL A 46 -9.39 -6.08 -11.90
C VAL A 46 -8.11 -5.57 -12.53
N PRO A 47 -7.90 -4.24 -12.66
CA PRO A 47 -6.69 -3.68 -13.28
C PRO A 47 -5.45 -3.71 -12.37
N MET A 48 -5.54 -4.32 -11.17
CA MET A 48 -4.45 -4.50 -10.20
C MET A 48 -4.54 -5.90 -9.58
N TYR A 49 -3.46 -6.37 -8.98
CA TYR A 49 -3.50 -7.63 -8.26
C TYR A 49 -3.87 -7.42 -6.78
N GLU A 50 -5.03 -7.98 -6.39
CA GLU A 50 -5.49 -8.06 -4.99
C GLU A 50 -6.18 -9.41 -4.78
N PRO A 51 -5.71 -10.24 -3.83
CA PRO A 51 -6.33 -11.54 -3.54
C PRO A 51 -7.82 -11.41 -3.19
N GLY A 52 -8.67 -12.22 -3.82
CA GLY A 52 -10.11 -12.27 -3.57
C GLY A 52 -10.93 -11.15 -4.22
N LEU A 53 -10.30 -10.10 -4.79
CA LEU A 53 -11.05 -8.99 -5.37
C LEU A 53 -11.74 -9.36 -6.69
N SER A 54 -11.10 -10.17 -7.53
CA SER A 54 -11.70 -10.62 -8.79
C SER A 54 -12.97 -11.44 -8.54
N GLU A 55 -12.91 -12.37 -7.59
CA GLU A 55 -14.04 -13.23 -7.20
C GLU A 55 -15.17 -12.39 -6.62
N LEU A 56 -14.85 -11.44 -5.74
CA LEU A 56 -15.83 -10.55 -5.13
C LEU A 56 -16.48 -9.63 -6.17
N LEU A 57 -15.68 -9.12 -7.12
CA LEU A 57 -16.16 -8.28 -8.21
C LEU A 57 -17.15 -9.06 -9.09
N LEU A 58 -16.77 -10.25 -9.57
CA LEU A 58 -17.61 -11.11 -10.43
C LEU A 58 -18.92 -11.50 -9.74
N LYS A 59 -18.91 -11.70 -8.43
CA LYS A 59 -20.11 -11.99 -7.64
C LYS A 59 -21.18 -10.90 -7.72
N HIS A 60 -20.77 -9.63 -7.95
CA HIS A 60 -21.66 -8.48 -7.84
C HIS A 60 -21.81 -7.66 -9.13
N VAL A 61 -20.88 -7.73 -10.07
CA VAL A 61 -20.96 -6.93 -11.31
C VAL A 61 -22.15 -7.37 -12.17
N ALA A 62 -22.98 -6.40 -12.57
CA ALA A 62 -24.14 -6.64 -13.41
C ALA A 62 -23.75 -7.21 -14.79
N GLY A 63 -24.58 -8.10 -15.33
CA GLY A 63 -24.38 -8.71 -16.65
C GLY A 63 -23.56 -10.00 -16.66
N HIS A 64 -23.08 -10.48 -15.52
CA HIS A 64 -22.40 -11.78 -15.39
C HIS A 64 -23.36 -12.87 -14.86
N GLU A 65 -23.21 -14.08 -15.35
CA GLU A 65 -24.01 -15.24 -14.91
C GLU A 65 -23.75 -15.53 -13.43
N GLY A 66 -24.81 -15.70 -12.65
CA GLY A 66 -24.71 -15.93 -11.20
C GLY A 66 -24.40 -14.69 -10.35
N SER A 67 -24.23 -13.51 -10.97
CA SER A 67 -24.01 -12.25 -10.25
C SER A 67 -25.30 -11.77 -9.59
N THR A 68 -25.16 -11.04 -8.45
CA THR A 68 -26.26 -10.33 -7.81
C THR A 68 -26.74 -9.11 -8.60
N GLY A 69 -25.93 -8.59 -9.52
CA GLY A 69 -26.20 -7.38 -10.31
C GLY A 69 -26.15 -6.06 -9.53
N ARG A 70 -25.69 -6.09 -8.28
CA ARG A 70 -25.69 -4.92 -7.38
C ARG A 70 -24.61 -3.89 -7.69
N LEU A 71 -23.57 -4.26 -8.44
CA LEU A 71 -22.43 -3.39 -8.76
C LEU A 71 -22.43 -3.05 -10.25
N ARG A 72 -22.40 -1.78 -10.55
CA ARG A 72 -22.23 -1.24 -11.90
C ARG A 72 -21.15 -0.19 -11.93
N PHE A 73 -20.66 0.14 -13.13
CA PHE A 73 -19.61 1.14 -13.34
C PHE A 73 -20.02 2.13 -14.42
N THR A 74 -19.57 3.39 -14.29
CA THR A 74 -19.87 4.48 -15.23
C THR A 74 -18.71 5.48 -15.32
N THR A 75 -18.69 6.22 -16.43
CA THR A 75 -17.84 7.42 -16.56
C THR A 75 -18.65 8.72 -16.35
N SER A 76 -19.98 8.63 -16.13
CA SER A 76 -20.88 9.78 -15.98
C SER A 76 -20.95 10.24 -14.52
N VAL A 77 -20.45 11.44 -14.28
CA VAL A 77 -20.53 12.09 -12.96
C VAL A 77 -21.99 12.38 -12.59
N GLU A 78 -22.81 12.85 -13.55
CA GLU A 78 -24.22 13.13 -13.34
C GLU A 78 -25.00 11.86 -12.92
N GLU A 79 -24.72 10.72 -13.59
CA GLU A 79 -25.32 9.44 -13.21
C GLU A 79 -24.96 9.07 -11.77
N ALA A 80 -23.68 9.16 -11.40
CA ALA A 80 -23.21 8.83 -10.05
C ALA A 80 -23.79 9.75 -8.98
N ALA A 81 -23.90 11.06 -9.25
CA ALA A 81 -24.45 12.06 -8.34
C ALA A 81 -25.96 11.86 -8.09
N THR A 82 -26.72 11.53 -9.13
CA THR A 82 -28.17 11.31 -9.01
C THR A 82 -28.50 9.94 -8.44
N PHE A 83 -27.63 8.95 -8.61
CA PHE A 83 -27.81 7.59 -8.13
C PHE A 83 -27.63 7.49 -6.61
N GLY A 84 -26.51 7.95 -6.05
CA GLY A 84 -26.11 7.71 -4.67
C GLY A 84 -26.89 8.53 -3.62
N ASP A 85 -27.17 7.93 -2.50
CA ASP A 85 -27.56 8.61 -1.25
C ASP A 85 -26.31 8.90 -0.41
N VAL A 86 -25.28 8.07 -0.58
CA VAL A 86 -23.92 8.22 0.00
C VAL A 86 -22.91 8.13 -1.13
N HIS A 87 -21.98 9.09 -1.19
CA HIS A 87 -20.95 9.20 -2.22
C HIS A 87 -19.56 9.07 -1.59
N PHE A 88 -18.88 7.95 -1.78
CA PHE A 88 -17.50 7.77 -1.29
C PHE A 88 -16.48 8.31 -2.29
N VAL A 89 -15.66 9.27 -1.86
CA VAL A 89 -14.56 9.83 -2.65
C VAL A 89 -13.28 9.05 -2.33
N CYS A 90 -12.84 8.23 -3.30
CA CYS A 90 -11.73 7.29 -3.19
C CYS A 90 -10.59 7.61 -4.17
N VAL A 91 -10.46 8.86 -4.60
CA VAL A 91 -9.45 9.29 -5.57
C VAL A 91 -8.05 9.34 -4.95
N ASN A 92 -7.02 9.21 -5.79
CA ASN A 92 -5.64 9.23 -5.34
C ASN A 92 -5.24 10.62 -4.81
N THR A 93 -4.29 10.63 -3.86
CA THR A 93 -3.59 11.81 -3.35
C THR A 93 -2.09 11.59 -3.48
N PRO A 94 -1.53 11.67 -4.69
CA PRO A 94 -0.10 11.47 -4.90
C PRO A 94 0.70 12.60 -4.25
N GLN A 95 1.99 12.38 -4.09
CA GLN A 95 2.92 13.44 -3.71
C GLN A 95 3.09 14.42 -4.88
N ARG A 96 3.13 15.72 -4.60
CA ARG A 96 3.45 16.73 -5.61
C ARG A 96 4.86 16.51 -6.17
N LYS A 97 5.01 16.70 -7.47
CA LYS A 97 6.30 16.50 -8.11
C LYS A 97 7.34 17.50 -7.57
N GLY A 98 8.42 16.96 -6.99
CA GLY A 98 9.52 17.77 -6.43
C GLY A 98 9.27 18.32 -5.02
N GLU A 99 8.14 18.00 -4.38
CA GLU A 99 7.77 18.46 -3.04
C GLU A 99 7.36 17.27 -2.16
N PHE A 100 7.31 17.47 -0.84
CA PHE A 100 6.79 16.48 0.09
C PHE A 100 5.27 16.57 0.28
N ALA A 101 4.65 17.69 -0.08
CA ALA A 101 3.23 17.93 0.06
C ALA A 101 2.38 17.00 -0.81
N ALA A 102 1.19 16.65 -0.32
CA ALA A 102 0.20 15.91 -1.09
C ALA A 102 -0.43 16.77 -2.19
N ASP A 103 -0.71 16.17 -3.35
CA ASP A 103 -1.48 16.80 -4.41
C ASP A 103 -2.98 16.58 -4.17
N MET A 104 -3.66 17.67 -3.80
CA MET A 104 -5.09 17.67 -3.51
C MET A 104 -5.96 17.89 -4.76
N SER A 105 -5.36 18.16 -5.92
CA SER A 105 -6.11 18.52 -7.15
C SER A 105 -7.13 17.45 -7.57
N TYR A 106 -6.84 16.18 -7.34
CA TYR A 106 -7.75 15.08 -7.66
C TYR A 106 -8.98 15.06 -6.74
N VAL A 107 -8.80 15.33 -5.45
CA VAL A 107 -9.90 15.39 -4.48
C VAL A 107 -10.75 16.63 -4.75
N ASP A 108 -10.11 17.78 -4.97
CA ASP A 108 -10.80 19.02 -5.32
C ASP A 108 -11.61 18.86 -6.61
N ALA A 109 -11.02 18.29 -7.66
CA ALA A 109 -11.70 18.04 -8.93
C ALA A 109 -12.89 17.06 -8.79
N ALA A 110 -12.79 16.04 -7.94
CA ALA A 110 -13.87 15.10 -7.69
C ALA A 110 -15.06 15.80 -7.00
N ILE A 111 -14.81 16.65 -6.01
CA ILE A 111 -15.85 17.47 -5.35
C ILE A 111 -16.46 18.47 -6.33
N ASP A 112 -15.65 19.19 -7.10
CA ASP A 112 -16.10 20.18 -8.08
C ASP A 112 -16.97 19.59 -9.19
N ALA A 113 -16.63 18.38 -9.62
CA ALA A 113 -17.40 17.68 -10.63
C ALA A 113 -18.73 17.12 -10.07
N LEU A 114 -18.72 16.61 -8.82
CA LEU A 114 -19.88 15.98 -8.20
C LEU A 114 -20.91 17.02 -7.73
N ALA A 115 -20.45 18.07 -7.01
CA ALA A 115 -21.29 18.99 -6.28
C ALA A 115 -22.41 19.67 -7.12
N PRO A 116 -22.18 20.15 -8.37
CA PRO A 116 -23.22 20.80 -9.17
C PRO A 116 -24.44 19.91 -9.51
N HIS A 117 -24.29 18.59 -9.39
CA HIS A 117 -25.34 17.62 -9.67
C HIS A 117 -26.11 17.17 -8.42
N LEU A 118 -25.72 17.63 -7.22
CA LEU A 118 -26.37 17.26 -5.96
C LEU A 118 -27.58 18.17 -5.68
N THR A 119 -28.75 17.72 -6.11
CA THR A 119 -30.02 18.49 -6.04
C THR A 119 -30.92 18.08 -4.87
N ARG A 120 -30.51 17.08 -4.08
CA ARG A 120 -31.23 16.57 -2.91
C ARG A 120 -30.26 16.33 -1.74
N PRO A 121 -30.76 16.21 -0.49
CA PRO A 121 -29.92 15.87 0.64
C PRO A 121 -29.16 14.56 0.42
N VAL A 122 -27.84 14.58 0.59
CA VAL A 122 -26.91 13.45 0.42
C VAL A 122 -25.74 13.56 1.39
N LEU A 123 -25.04 12.44 1.58
CA LEU A 123 -23.78 12.42 2.31
C LEU A 123 -22.61 12.15 1.35
N VAL A 124 -21.63 13.04 1.31
CA VAL A 124 -20.33 12.83 0.65
C VAL A 124 -19.32 12.39 1.70
N VAL A 125 -18.59 11.31 1.43
CA VAL A 125 -17.65 10.71 2.39
C VAL A 125 -16.26 10.64 1.78
N GLY A 126 -15.31 11.42 2.29
CA GLY A 126 -13.91 11.31 1.90
C GLY A 126 -13.25 10.09 2.52
N LYS A 127 -12.62 9.23 1.69
CA LYS A 127 -11.81 8.09 2.15
C LYS A 127 -10.33 8.27 1.86
N SER A 128 -9.95 9.14 0.97
CA SER A 128 -8.57 9.43 0.60
C SER A 128 -7.77 9.93 1.81
N THR A 129 -6.48 9.61 1.86
CA THR A 129 -5.56 10.18 2.86
C THR A 129 -5.23 11.61 2.45
N VAL A 130 -5.60 12.58 3.29
CA VAL A 130 -5.44 14.01 3.01
C VAL A 130 -4.71 14.73 4.14
N PRO A 131 -4.10 15.89 3.88
CA PRO A 131 -3.55 16.75 4.91
C PRO A 131 -4.64 17.26 5.87
N VAL A 132 -4.34 17.33 7.16
CA VAL A 132 -5.28 17.81 8.19
C VAL A 132 -5.79 19.21 7.86
N GLY A 133 -7.11 19.40 8.02
CA GLY A 133 -7.84 20.62 7.64
C GLY A 133 -8.42 20.59 6.23
N SER A 134 -8.22 19.52 5.46
CA SER A 134 -8.79 19.37 4.12
C SER A 134 -10.30 19.17 4.15
N ALA A 135 -10.79 18.32 5.07
CA ALA A 135 -12.22 18.00 5.15
C ALA A 135 -13.09 19.21 5.46
N GLY A 136 -12.69 20.09 6.38
CA GLY A 136 -13.40 21.34 6.68
C GLY A 136 -13.53 22.23 5.45
N ARG A 137 -12.40 22.47 4.75
CA ARG A 137 -12.37 23.25 3.51
C ARG A 137 -13.26 22.65 2.41
N LEU A 138 -13.23 21.32 2.29
CA LEU A 138 -14.03 20.60 1.29
C LEU A 138 -15.52 20.62 1.63
N ALA A 139 -15.91 20.60 2.91
CA ALA A 139 -17.30 20.73 3.33
C ALA A 139 -17.88 22.09 2.94
N GLU A 140 -17.15 23.19 3.21
CA GLU A 140 -17.54 24.54 2.79
C GLU A 140 -17.67 24.64 1.25
N ARG A 141 -16.70 24.07 0.52
CA ARG A 141 -16.72 24.06 -0.94
C ARG A 141 -17.89 23.26 -1.50
N LEU A 142 -18.16 22.10 -0.93
CA LEU A 142 -19.29 21.24 -1.32
C LEU A 142 -20.62 21.97 -1.15
N ALA A 143 -20.87 22.57 0.02
CA ALA A 143 -22.08 23.32 0.30
C ALA A 143 -22.24 24.55 -0.61
N ALA A 144 -21.15 25.22 -0.96
CA ALA A 144 -21.17 26.38 -1.86
C ALA A 144 -21.48 26.01 -3.33
N LEU A 145 -21.07 24.84 -3.78
CA LEU A 145 -21.24 24.40 -5.18
C LEU A 145 -22.50 23.59 -5.41
N ALA A 146 -23.01 22.89 -4.40
CA ALA A 146 -24.18 22.02 -4.53
C ALA A 146 -25.48 22.84 -4.60
N PRO A 147 -26.39 22.59 -5.56
CA PRO A 147 -27.70 23.23 -5.62
C PRO A 147 -28.54 23.05 -4.34
N VAL A 148 -28.35 21.93 -3.62
CA VAL A 148 -29.01 21.66 -2.34
C VAL A 148 -28.36 22.40 -1.15
N GLY A 149 -27.24 23.09 -1.38
CA GLY A 149 -26.52 23.82 -0.33
C GLY A 149 -26.06 22.92 0.82
N GLU A 150 -26.33 23.32 2.05
CA GLU A 150 -26.01 22.58 3.28
C GLU A 150 -26.65 21.19 3.37
N GLY A 151 -27.61 20.87 2.50
CA GLY A 151 -28.16 19.51 2.40
C GLY A 151 -27.17 18.50 1.78
N ALA A 152 -26.09 18.96 1.14
CA ALA A 152 -24.95 18.13 0.77
C ALA A 152 -23.93 18.15 1.91
N GLU A 153 -24.01 17.16 2.81
CA GLU A 153 -23.10 17.08 3.96
C GLU A 153 -21.83 16.30 3.62
N LEU A 154 -20.73 16.64 4.29
CA LEU A 154 -19.46 15.92 4.22
C LEU A 154 -19.21 15.12 5.50
N ALA A 155 -18.63 13.94 5.37
CA ALA A 155 -17.94 13.21 6.44
C ALA A 155 -16.56 12.78 5.97
N TRP A 156 -15.65 12.49 6.90
CA TRP A 156 -14.33 11.96 6.58
C TRP A 156 -14.14 10.59 7.23
N ASN A 157 -13.95 9.56 6.41
CA ASN A 157 -13.80 8.18 6.86
C ASN A 157 -12.51 7.59 6.25
N PRO A 158 -11.34 7.86 6.84
CA PRO A 158 -10.08 7.33 6.34
C PRO A 158 -10.09 5.81 6.30
N GLU A 159 -9.35 5.23 5.36
CA GLU A 159 -9.16 3.80 5.24
C GLU A 159 -7.91 3.34 6.02
N PHE A 160 -7.90 2.07 6.45
CA PHE A 160 -6.75 1.45 7.12
C PHE A 160 -6.39 0.10 6.50
N LEU A 161 -6.82 -0.13 5.27
CA LEU A 161 -6.56 -1.38 4.55
C LEU A 161 -5.08 -1.56 4.22
N ARG A 162 -4.70 -2.82 4.06
CA ARG A 162 -3.37 -3.24 3.63
C ARG A 162 -3.49 -3.86 2.23
N GLU A 163 -2.71 -3.39 1.27
CA GLU A 163 -2.60 -4.05 -0.04
C GLU A 163 -2.27 -5.54 0.16
N GLY A 164 -2.89 -6.42 -0.64
CA GLY A 164 -2.79 -7.88 -0.47
C GLY A 164 -3.74 -8.47 0.59
N PHE A 165 -4.43 -7.63 1.36
CA PHE A 165 -5.46 -7.97 2.33
C PHE A 165 -6.65 -7.00 2.29
N ALA A 166 -6.75 -6.18 1.24
CA ALA A 166 -7.68 -5.07 1.20
C ALA A 166 -9.15 -5.52 1.22
N VAL A 167 -9.48 -6.62 0.58
CA VAL A 167 -10.84 -7.21 0.64
C VAL A 167 -11.18 -7.57 2.09
N GLN A 168 -10.30 -8.31 2.78
CA GLN A 168 -10.51 -8.71 4.16
C GLN A 168 -10.60 -7.51 5.09
N ASP A 169 -9.66 -6.55 4.95
CA ASP A 169 -9.60 -5.35 5.79
C ASP A 169 -10.80 -4.41 5.56
N THR A 170 -11.43 -4.44 4.37
CA THR A 170 -12.65 -3.67 4.09
C THR A 170 -13.89 -4.35 4.66
N LEU A 171 -14.01 -5.67 4.51
CA LEU A 171 -15.15 -6.43 5.02
C LEU A 171 -15.12 -6.58 6.55
N ARG A 172 -13.94 -6.68 7.15
CA ARG A 172 -13.72 -6.86 8.60
C ARG A 172 -12.59 -5.96 9.09
N PRO A 173 -12.80 -4.65 9.12
CA PRO A 173 -11.78 -3.71 9.58
C PRO A 173 -11.52 -3.84 11.08
N ASP A 174 -10.30 -3.57 11.53
CA ASP A 174 -9.96 -3.50 12.95
C ASP A 174 -10.75 -2.39 13.68
N ARG A 175 -11.12 -1.35 12.98
CA ARG A 175 -11.87 -0.19 13.43
C ARG A 175 -12.43 0.64 12.29
N ILE A 176 -13.49 1.38 12.54
CA ILE A 176 -14.04 2.41 11.65
C ILE A 176 -13.90 3.75 12.36
N VAL A 177 -13.27 4.73 11.71
CA VAL A 177 -13.12 6.10 12.23
C VAL A 177 -13.87 7.05 11.31
N VAL A 178 -14.68 7.91 11.88
CA VAL A 178 -15.53 8.85 11.15
C VAL A 178 -15.38 10.24 11.74
N GLY A 179 -14.93 11.19 10.93
CA GLY A 179 -15.07 12.62 11.21
C GLY A 179 -16.42 13.10 10.70
N ALA A 180 -17.30 13.52 11.59
CA ALA A 180 -18.64 14.02 11.23
C ALA A 180 -19.05 15.15 12.15
N HIS A 181 -19.85 16.11 11.63
CA HIS A 181 -20.36 17.24 12.40
C HIS A 181 -21.87 17.18 12.65
N SER A 182 -22.57 16.20 12.07
CA SER A 182 -24.02 16.07 12.20
C SER A 182 -24.45 14.65 12.59
N GLU A 183 -25.58 14.56 13.27
CA GLU A 183 -26.23 13.27 13.55
C GLU A 183 -26.70 12.56 12.27
N TYR A 184 -26.99 13.33 11.22
CA TYR A 184 -27.35 12.76 9.92
C TYR A 184 -26.20 11.98 9.31
N ALA A 185 -25.00 12.58 9.24
CA ALA A 185 -23.81 11.94 8.70
C ALA A 185 -23.42 10.69 9.52
N GLU A 186 -23.45 10.77 10.87
CA GLU A 186 -23.21 9.64 11.74
C GLU A 186 -24.21 8.50 11.48
N ARG A 187 -25.49 8.79 11.46
CA ARG A 187 -26.56 7.79 11.24
C ARG A 187 -26.40 7.09 9.90
N MET A 188 -26.14 7.84 8.82
CA MET A 188 -25.94 7.29 7.48
C MET A 188 -24.73 6.34 7.45
N LEU A 189 -23.62 6.71 8.07
CA LEU A 189 -22.44 5.84 8.10
C LEU A 189 -22.61 4.64 9.03
N ARG A 190 -23.36 4.75 10.13
CA ARG A 190 -23.74 3.58 10.93
C ARG A 190 -24.61 2.60 10.16
N GLU A 191 -25.48 3.08 9.26
CA GLU A 191 -26.27 2.22 8.37
C GLU A 191 -25.38 1.55 7.32
N VAL A 192 -24.45 2.28 6.69
CA VAL A 192 -23.48 1.71 5.73
C VAL A 192 -22.62 0.62 6.36
N TYR A 193 -22.17 0.83 7.59
CA TYR A 193 -21.29 -0.12 8.30
C TYR A 193 -22.05 -0.99 9.32
N ALA A 194 -23.35 -1.17 9.15
CA ALA A 194 -24.17 -1.93 10.13
C ALA A 194 -23.67 -3.37 10.32
N GLU A 195 -23.23 -4.05 9.25
CA GLU A 195 -22.73 -5.42 9.31
C GLU A 195 -21.41 -5.52 10.10
N PRO A 196 -20.35 -4.78 9.81
CA PRO A 196 -19.14 -4.78 10.64
C PRO A 196 -19.41 -4.36 12.10
N ILE A 197 -20.26 -3.36 12.34
CA ILE A 197 -20.62 -2.91 13.68
C ILE A 197 -21.31 -4.05 14.46
N ALA A 198 -22.27 -4.75 13.83
CA ALA A 198 -22.93 -5.89 14.42
C ALA A 198 -21.97 -7.05 14.71
N ALA A 199 -20.88 -7.17 13.93
CA ALA A 199 -19.80 -8.12 14.17
C ALA A 199 -18.80 -7.67 15.25
N GLY A 200 -19.05 -6.54 15.93
CA GLY A 200 -18.24 -6.04 17.05
C GLY A 200 -17.08 -5.12 16.65
N VAL A 201 -17.02 -4.67 15.40
CA VAL A 201 -16.00 -3.69 14.97
C VAL A 201 -16.25 -2.34 15.66
N PRO A 202 -15.24 -1.75 16.34
CA PRO A 202 -15.38 -0.43 16.95
C PRO A 202 -15.67 0.66 15.90
N PHE A 203 -16.70 1.46 16.17
CA PHE A 203 -17.09 2.61 15.36
C PHE A 203 -16.88 3.90 16.16
N LEU A 204 -15.89 4.69 15.77
CA LEU A 204 -15.45 5.89 16.48
C LEU A 204 -15.87 7.13 15.68
N VAL A 205 -16.65 8.00 16.32
CA VAL A 205 -17.03 9.31 15.76
C VAL A 205 -16.16 10.38 16.41
N THR A 206 -15.65 11.28 15.60
CA THR A 206 -14.79 12.37 16.01
C THR A 206 -14.98 13.58 15.08
N ASP A 207 -14.22 14.67 15.30
CA ASP A 207 -14.14 15.78 14.36
C ASP A 207 -13.32 15.45 13.10
N TYR A 208 -13.40 16.31 12.08
CA TYR A 208 -12.67 16.11 10.82
C TYR A 208 -11.16 16.03 11.01
N ALA A 209 -10.61 16.98 11.77
CA ALA A 209 -9.16 17.07 11.93
C ALA A 209 -8.59 15.84 12.64
N THR A 210 -9.27 15.33 13.65
CA THR A 210 -8.89 14.08 14.34
C THR A 210 -8.97 12.89 13.42
N ALA A 211 -10.06 12.75 12.62
CA ALA A 211 -10.19 11.64 11.66
C ALA A 211 -9.06 11.65 10.61
N GLU A 212 -8.72 12.82 10.06
CA GLU A 212 -7.59 12.99 9.13
C GLU A 212 -6.25 12.61 9.78
N LEU A 213 -6.01 13.07 11.02
CA LEU A 213 -4.77 12.82 11.75
C LEU A 213 -4.60 11.35 12.14
N VAL A 214 -5.66 10.64 12.50
CA VAL A 214 -5.57 9.20 12.88
C VAL A 214 -4.91 8.37 11.78
N LYS A 215 -5.22 8.64 10.51
CA LYS A 215 -4.63 7.91 9.38
C LYS A 215 -3.13 8.18 9.25
N THR A 216 -2.75 9.45 9.20
CA THR A 216 -1.33 9.82 9.01
C THR A 216 -0.48 9.47 10.22
N ALA A 217 -1.02 9.62 11.44
CA ALA A 217 -0.35 9.23 12.68
C ALA A 217 -0.13 7.71 12.74
N ALA A 218 -1.15 6.90 12.38
CA ALA A 218 -1.01 5.44 12.33
C ALA A 218 0.09 5.01 11.35
N ASN A 219 0.08 5.54 10.11
CA ASN A 219 1.11 5.22 9.12
C ASN A 219 2.51 5.67 9.57
N SER A 220 2.63 6.84 10.20
CA SER A 220 3.89 7.34 10.75
C SER A 220 4.41 6.45 11.88
N PHE A 221 3.55 5.98 12.77
CA PHE A 221 3.93 5.06 13.83
C PHE A 221 4.39 3.71 13.30
N LEU A 222 3.68 3.15 12.32
CA LEU A 222 4.07 1.90 11.65
C LEU A 222 5.43 2.02 10.94
N ALA A 223 5.65 3.12 10.21
CA ALA A 223 6.95 3.41 9.60
C ALA A 223 8.07 3.54 10.64
N THR A 224 7.77 4.18 11.78
CA THR A 224 8.72 4.32 12.90
C THR A 224 9.10 2.96 13.48
N LYS A 225 8.16 2.03 13.66
CA LYS A 225 8.47 0.66 14.16
C LYS A 225 9.42 -0.07 13.22
N ILE A 226 9.18 0.01 11.89
CA ILE A 226 10.06 -0.62 10.89
C ILE A 226 11.45 0.03 10.90
N SER A 227 11.52 1.35 10.91
CA SER A 227 12.82 2.04 10.94
C SER A 227 13.56 1.83 12.28
N PHE A 228 12.83 1.75 13.40
CA PHE A 228 13.43 1.43 14.69
C PHE A 228 14.14 0.07 14.66
N ILE A 229 13.45 -1.00 14.23
CA ILE A 229 14.08 -2.32 14.20
C ILE A 229 15.22 -2.39 13.15
N ASN A 230 15.12 -1.62 12.07
CA ASN A 230 16.18 -1.50 11.09
C ASN A 230 17.41 -0.74 11.62
N ALA A 231 17.22 0.28 12.46
CA ALA A 231 18.32 0.91 13.20
C ALA A 231 18.96 -0.09 14.18
N MET A 232 18.16 -0.89 14.87
CA MET A 232 18.68 -1.96 15.73
C MET A 232 19.45 -3.02 14.93
N ALA A 233 19.05 -3.29 13.68
CA ALA A 233 19.82 -4.16 12.80
C ALA A 233 21.23 -3.62 12.49
N GLU A 234 21.39 -2.29 12.31
CA GLU A 234 22.70 -1.65 12.16
C GLU A 234 23.55 -1.84 13.42
N VAL A 235 22.96 -1.68 14.61
CA VAL A 235 23.65 -1.92 15.89
C VAL A 235 24.01 -3.40 16.04
N CYS A 236 23.13 -4.32 15.69
CA CYS A 236 23.41 -5.76 15.73
C CYS A 236 24.57 -6.15 14.82
N GLU A 237 24.63 -5.61 13.60
CA GLU A 237 25.75 -5.83 12.67
C GLU A 237 27.09 -5.39 13.30
N ALA A 238 27.12 -4.26 13.98
CA ALA A 238 28.32 -3.73 14.63
C ALA A 238 28.72 -4.50 15.93
N ALA A 239 27.72 -5.02 16.65
CA ALA A 239 27.89 -5.70 17.93
C ALA A 239 28.06 -7.23 17.81
N GLY A 240 27.84 -7.81 16.59
CA GLY A 240 27.83 -9.26 16.40
C GLY A 240 26.56 -9.94 16.95
N ALA A 241 25.46 -9.19 17.12
CA ALA A 241 24.17 -9.69 17.59
C ALA A 241 23.24 -10.06 16.43
N ASP A 242 22.14 -10.79 16.72
CA ASP A 242 21.11 -11.17 15.75
C ASP A 242 19.83 -10.35 15.98
N VAL A 243 19.47 -9.51 15.01
CA VAL A 243 18.27 -8.65 15.08
C VAL A 243 16.98 -9.45 15.11
N THR A 244 16.97 -10.67 14.56
CA THR A 244 15.75 -11.51 14.59
C THR A 244 15.46 -12.00 16.00
N GLN A 245 16.48 -12.35 16.76
CA GLN A 245 16.35 -12.71 18.18
C GLN A 245 15.99 -11.49 19.03
N LEU A 246 16.61 -10.33 18.75
CA LEU A 246 16.25 -9.07 19.40
C LEU A 246 14.77 -8.72 19.17
N SER A 247 14.33 -8.78 17.92
CA SER A 247 12.93 -8.52 17.56
C SER A 247 11.96 -9.49 18.25
N ALA A 248 12.29 -10.78 18.28
CA ALA A 248 11.48 -11.79 18.97
C ALA A 248 11.37 -11.51 20.48
N ALA A 249 12.46 -11.10 21.13
CA ALA A 249 12.47 -10.73 22.54
C ALA A 249 11.60 -9.48 22.82
N LEU A 250 11.72 -8.44 21.97
CA LEU A 250 10.88 -7.23 22.08
C LEU A 250 9.40 -7.53 21.86
N ALA A 251 9.08 -8.47 20.97
CA ALA A 251 7.71 -8.86 20.65
C ALA A 251 6.94 -9.47 21.83
N LEU A 252 7.64 -10.02 22.82
CA LEU A 252 7.03 -10.60 24.04
C LEU A 252 6.52 -9.53 25.02
N ASP A 253 6.97 -8.29 24.91
CA ASP A 253 6.40 -7.19 25.70
C ASP A 253 5.12 -6.68 25.02
N GLU A 254 3.97 -6.87 25.69
CA GLU A 254 2.64 -6.48 25.19
C GLU A 254 2.56 -4.97 24.86
N ARG A 255 3.33 -4.13 25.56
CA ARG A 255 3.39 -2.67 25.30
C ARG A 255 4.04 -2.34 23.97
N ILE A 256 4.89 -3.23 23.43
CA ILE A 256 5.60 -3.09 22.16
C ILE A 256 4.87 -3.85 21.06
N GLY A 257 4.60 -5.13 21.27
CA GLY A 257 3.97 -6.06 20.33
C GLY A 257 4.83 -6.32 19.07
N GLY A 258 4.75 -7.53 18.53
CA GLY A 258 5.62 -8.01 17.44
C GLY A 258 5.29 -7.50 16.05
N LYS A 259 4.08 -6.96 15.82
CA LYS A 259 3.67 -6.49 14.49
C LYS A 259 4.51 -5.29 14.05
N PHE A 260 5.00 -5.29 12.80
CA PHE A 260 5.87 -4.26 12.21
C PHE A 260 7.28 -4.15 12.84
N LEU A 261 7.77 -5.20 13.50
CA LEU A 261 9.14 -5.28 14.02
C LEU A 261 10.03 -6.23 13.21
N ASN A 262 9.72 -6.51 11.97
CA ASN A 262 10.58 -7.30 11.10
C ASN A 262 11.63 -6.39 10.45
N SER A 263 12.91 -6.68 10.72
CA SER A 263 14.03 -5.99 10.08
C SER A 263 14.24 -6.49 8.65
N GLY A 264 14.84 -5.66 7.83
CA GLY A 264 15.19 -6.02 6.45
C GLY A 264 15.48 -4.80 5.57
N LEU A 265 15.04 -4.87 4.32
CA LEU A 265 15.32 -3.86 3.29
C LEU A 265 14.54 -2.53 3.47
N GLY A 266 13.67 -2.47 4.46
CA GLY A 266 12.81 -1.32 4.70
C GLY A 266 11.44 -1.41 4.00
N PHE A 267 10.66 -0.35 4.17
CA PHE A 267 9.33 -0.22 3.58
C PHE A 267 9.36 0.55 2.25
N GLY A 268 8.36 0.29 1.42
CA GLY A 268 8.05 0.97 0.16
C GLY A 268 6.55 1.09 -0.01
N GLY A 269 6.10 1.06 -1.26
CA GLY A 269 4.69 1.16 -1.63
C GLY A 269 4.17 2.59 -1.72
N GLY A 270 2.94 2.72 -2.15
CA GLY A 270 2.28 4.01 -2.38
C GLY A 270 1.74 4.71 -1.13
N CYS A 271 1.94 4.16 0.08
CA CYS A 271 1.35 4.70 1.31
C CYS A 271 2.40 5.25 2.28
N LEU A 272 3.18 4.38 2.96
CA LEU A 272 4.05 4.82 4.06
C LEU A 272 5.03 5.94 3.66
N PRO A 273 5.80 5.84 2.55
CA PRO A 273 6.78 6.88 2.21
C PRO A 273 6.13 8.23 1.95
N LYS A 274 5.03 8.25 1.16
CA LYS A 274 4.37 9.52 0.84
C LYS A 274 3.66 10.14 2.03
N ASP A 275 3.02 9.31 2.89
CA ASP A 275 2.22 9.81 4.01
C ASP A 275 3.08 10.44 5.10
N ILE A 276 4.24 9.86 5.44
CA ILE A 276 5.17 10.47 6.40
C ILE A 276 5.75 11.78 5.86
N ARG A 277 6.07 11.86 4.57
CA ARG A 277 6.59 13.08 3.92
C ARG A 277 5.52 14.16 3.86
N ALA A 278 4.30 13.82 3.44
CA ALA A 278 3.15 14.75 3.43
C ALA A 278 2.79 15.24 4.84
N PHE A 279 2.89 14.37 5.85
CA PHE A 279 2.61 14.74 7.23
C PHE A 279 3.65 15.74 7.78
N MET A 280 4.95 15.51 7.50
CA MET A 280 6.00 16.48 7.84
C MET A 280 5.80 17.83 7.15
N ALA A 281 5.44 17.84 5.87
CA ALA A 281 5.16 19.06 5.12
C ALA A 281 3.98 19.82 5.75
N ARG A 282 2.87 19.12 6.04
CA ARG A 282 1.68 19.73 6.64
C ARG A 282 1.94 20.26 8.06
N ALA A 283 2.70 19.53 8.87
CA ALA A 283 3.09 20.00 10.20
C ALA A 283 3.88 21.33 10.13
N GLY A 284 4.77 21.46 9.14
CA GLY A 284 5.48 22.72 8.89
C GLY A 284 4.55 23.88 8.54
N GLU A 285 3.56 23.65 7.65
CA GLU A 285 2.54 24.64 7.30
C GLU A 285 1.70 25.10 8.50
N LEU A 286 1.49 24.19 9.47
CA LEU A 286 0.76 24.46 10.71
C LEU A 286 1.64 25.06 11.84
N GLY A 287 2.94 25.25 11.61
CA GLY A 287 3.89 25.71 12.62
C GLY A 287 4.29 24.66 13.67
N ALA A 288 4.05 23.38 13.39
CA ALA A 288 4.36 22.24 14.26
C ALA A 288 5.51 21.37 13.73
N ASP A 289 6.43 21.94 12.92
CA ASP A 289 7.52 21.22 12.24
C ASP A 289 8.44 20.50 13.22
N GLN A 290 8.69 21.07 14.40
CA GLN A 290 9.55 20.46 15.42
C GLN A 290 9.00 19.14 15.97
N ALA A 291 7.67 19.00 16.02
CA ALA A 291 7.02 17.80 16.56
C ALA A 291 7.31 16.53 15.74
N LEU A 292 7.56 16.68 14.43
CA LEU A 292 7.74 15.56 13.49
C LEU A 292 9.17 15.43 12.95
N THR A 293 10.15 16.09 13.55
CA THR A 293 11.57 15.99 13.13
C THR A 293 12.09 14.54 13.13
N PHE A 294 11.63 13.70 14.05
CA PHE A 294 12.01 12.29 14.13
C PHE A 294 11.62 11.50 12.85
N LEU A 295 10.57 11.90 12.13
CA LEU A 295 10.17 11.23 10.88
C LEU A 295 11.18 11.41 9.75
N ARG A 296 12.02 12.45 9.80
CA ARG A 296 13.15 12.60 8.87
C ARG A 296 14.16 11.48 9.07
N GLU A 297 14.44 11.14 10.33
CA GLU A 297 15.33 10.02 10.65
C GLU A 297 14.69 8.67 10.28
N VAL A 298 13.39 8.53 10.48
CA VAL A 298 12.63 7.34 10.05
C VAL A 298 12.79 7.10 8.55
N ASP A 299 12.61 8.13 7.72
CA ASP A 299 12.79 8.05 6.24
C ASP A 299 14.27 7.81 5.89
N SER A 300 15.21 8.49 6.55
CA SER A 300 16.65 8.35 6.36
C SER A 300 17.13 6.92 6.65
N ILE A 301 16.74 6.34 7.79
CA ILE A 301 17.03 4.95 8.14
C ILE A 301 16.48 4.01 7.08
N ASN A 302 15.23 4.20 6.65
CA ASN A 302 14.62 3.39 5.61
C ASN A 302 15.42 3.39 4.30
N MET A 303 15.91 4.54 3.87
CA MET A 303 16.71 4.65 2.66
C MET A 303 18.10 4.03 2.81
N ARG A 304 18.75 4.14 3.98
CA ARG A 304 20.07 3.54 4.24
C ARG A 304 20.08 2.02 4.12
N ARG A 305 18.95 1.33 4.44
CA ARG A 305 18.86 -0.14 4.30
C ARG A 305 19.07 -0.60 2.86
N ARG A 306 18.59 0.18 1.89
CA ARG A 306 18.79 -0.10 0.46
C ARG A 306 20.26 0.02 0.09
N SER A 307 20.92 1.09 0.52
CA SER A 307 22.37 1.27 0.31
C SER A 307 23.18 0.16 0.97
N ARG A 308 22.82 -0.24 2.21
CA ARG A 308 23.49 -1.34 2.91
C ARG A 308 23.37 -2.67 2.15
N MET A 309 22.22 -2.96 1.55
CA MET A 309 22.06 -4.16 0.70
C MET A 309 22.96 -4.11 -0.53
N VAL A 310 23.09 -2.96 -1.18
CA VAL A 310 24.01 -2.78 -2.33
C VAL A 310 25.48 -2.99 -1.88
N GLU A 311 25.85 -2.50 -0.71
CA GLU A 311 27.20 -2.73 -0.14
C GLU A 311 27.45 -4.21 0.14
N LEU A 312 26.52 -4.91 0.78
CA LEU A 312 26.63 -6.35 1.03
C LEU A 312 26.74 -7.14 -0.28
N ALA A 313 25.96 -6.77 -1.30
CA ALA A 313 26.06 -7.40 -2.62
C ALA A 313 27.43 -7.16 -3.25
N ARG A 314 28.00 -5.96 -3.09
CA ARG A 314 29.36 -5.66 -3.58
C ARG A 314 30.41 -6.47 -2.84
N GLU A 315 30.32 -6.61 -1.52
CA GLU A 315 31.19 -7.48 -0.72
C GLU A 315 31.15 -8.92 -1.23
N GLN A 316 29.95 -9.44 -1.55
CA GLN A 316 29.77 -10.78 -2.12
C GLN A 316 30.24 -10.90 -3.57
N CYS A 317 30.52 -9.80 -4.24
CA CYS A 317 31.10 -9.74 -5.59
C CYS A 317 32.59 -9.38 -5.57
N ASP A 318 33.29 -9.68 -4.49
CA ASP A 318 34.73 -9.43 -4.32
C ASP A 318 35.11 -7.93 -4.52
N GLY A 319 34.23 -7.02 -4.12
CA GLY A 319 34.41 -5.57 -4.13
C GLY A 319 33.91 -4.84 -5.37
N GLY A 320 33.40 -5.53 -6.41
CA GLY A 320 32.94 -4.89 -7.63
C GLY A 320 31.84 -5.62 -8.37
N PHE A 321 31.08 -4.88 -9.18
CA PHE A 321 29.94 -5.43 -9.94
C PHE A 321 30.22 -5.67 -11.42
N LEU A 322 31.32 -5.12 -11.96
CA LEU A 322 31.62 -5.23 -13.39
C LEU A 322 31.75 -6.71 -13.81
N GLY A 323 30.93 -7.10 -14.80
CA GLY A 323 30.90 -8.46 -15.30
C GLY A 323 30.23 -9.49 -14.39
N ARG A 324 29.68 -9.07 -13.26
CA ARG A 324 28.92 -9.96 -12.36
C ARG A 324 27.47 -10.07 -12.80
N ARG A 325 26.90 -11.28 -12.68
CA ARG A 325 25.48 -11.58 -12.87
C ARG A 325 24.80 -11.67 -11.53
N ILE A 326 23.73 -10.93 -11.34
CA ILE A 326 22.99 -10.83 -10.08
C ILE A 326 21.54 -11.20 -10.34
N ALA A 327 21.04 -12.19 -9.63
CA ALA A 327 19.62 -12.52 -9.61
C ALA A 327 18.92 -11.73 -8.50
N VAL A 328 17.78 -11.13 -8.81
CA VAL A 328 16.93 -10.44 -7.84
C VAL A 328 15.57 -11.15 -7.79
N LEU A 329 15.25 -11.71 -6.65
CA LEU A 329 13.96 -12.34 -6.38
C LEU A 329 13.07 -11.34 -5.64
N GLY A 330 12.13 -10.76 -6.38
CA GLY A 330 11.20 -9.72 -5.92
C GLY A 330 11.36 -8.40 -6.67
N ALA A 331 10.23 -7.83 -7.06
CA ALA A 331 10.08 -6.50 -7.64
C ALA A 331 9.00 -5.68 -6.91
N ALA A 332 7.90 -6.32 -6.50
CA ALA A 332 6.88 -5.71 -5.65
C ALA A 332 7.50 -5.23 -4.32
N PHE A 333 6.95 -4.15 -3.75
CA PHE A 333 7.44 -3.63 -2.47
C PHE A 333 7.16 -4.58 -1.29
N LYS A 334 6.19 -5.48 -1.44
CA LYS A 334 5.84 -6.56 -0.51
C LYS A 334 5.11 -7.70 -1.24
N PRO A 335 4.96 -8.90 -0.64
CA PRO A 335 4.20 -10.00 -1.23
C PRO A 335 2.70 -9.68 -1.33
N ASN A 336 2.00 -10.45 -2.18
CA ASN A 336 0.56 -10.37 -2.44
C ASN A 336 0.12 -9.02 -3.03
N SER A 337 1.01 -8.32 -3.74
CA SER A 337 0.75 -7.08 -4.46
C SER A 337 1.57 -7.03 -5.75
N ASP A 338 1.09 -6.32 -6.77
CA ASP A 338 1.84 -6.00 -7.99
C ASP A 338 2.38 -4.55 -7.97
N ASP A 339 2.24 -3.86 -6.81
CA ASP A 339 2.67 -2.48 -6.64
C ASP A 339 4.20 -2.39 -6.50
N ILE A 340 4.79 -1.57 -7.38
CA ILE A 340 6.23 -1.32 -7.44
C ILE A 340 6.60 0.11 -7.01
N ARG A 341 5.63 0.91 -6.58
CA ARG A 341 5.88 2.30 -6.15
C ARG A 341 6.85 2.29 -4.98
N ASP A 342 7.90 3.09 -5.10
CA ASP A 342 9.01 3.15 -4.11
C ASP A 342 9.51 1.77 -3.67
N SER A 343 9.54 0.78 -4.59
CA SER A 343 10.01 -0.57 -4.28
C SER A 343 11.48 -0.57 -3.86
N PRO A 344 11.80 -1.03 -2.63
CA PRO A 344 13.18 -1.19 -2.19
C PRO A 344 13.95 -2.19 -3.05
N ALA A 345 13.29 -3.26 -3.52
CA ALA A 345 13.89 -4.30 -4.34
C ALA A 345 14.35 -3.74 -5.69
N LEU A 346 13.47 -3.05 -6.42
CA LEU A 346 13.82 -2.45 -7.72
C LEU A 346 14.84 -1.31 -7.57
N ASN A 347 14.79 -0.55 -6.47
CA ASN A 347 15.79 0.47 -6.17
C ASN A 347 17.19 -0.14 -6.01
N VAL A 348 17.32 -1.23 -5.27
CA VAL A 348 18.59 -1.98 -5.11
C VAL A 348 19.04 -2.56 -6.45
N ALA A 349 18.14 -3.22 -7.21
CA ALA A 349 18.43 -3.79 -8.52
C ALA A 349 18.99 -2.75 -9.49
N ALA A 350 18.34 -1.59 -9.59
CA ALA A 350 18.77 -0.49 -10.46
C ALA A 350 20.13 0.10 -10.02
N GLN A 351 20.36 0.29 -8.73
CA GLN A 351 21.65 0.77 -8.22
C GLN A 351 22.80 -0.19 -8.54
N ILE A 352 22.57 -1.49 -8.43
CA ILE A 352 23.58 -2.52 -8.75
C ILE A 352 23.85 -2.55 -10.26
N GLN A 353 22.80 -2.47 -11.08
CA GLN A 353 22.94 -2.39 -12.55
C GLN A 353 23.75 -1.18 -12.99
N LEU A 354 23.45 0.00 -12.44
CA LEU A 354 24.17 1.25 -12.74
C LEU A 354 25.67 1.15 -12.40
N GLN A 355 26.07 0.23 -11.55
CA GLN A 355 27.46 -0.03 -11.17
C GLN A 355 28.13 -1.14 -12.02
N GLY A 356 27.46 -1.61 -13.08
CA GLY A 356 28.03 -2.48 -14.11
C GLY A 356 27.69 -3.97 -13.98
N ALA A 357 26.79 -4.38 -13.07
CA ALA A 357 26.28 -5.73 -13.03
C ALA A 357 25.25 -6.00 -14.14
N GLN A 358 25.14 -7.26 -14.54
CA GLN A 358 24.00 -7.78 -15.28
C GLN A 358 22.96 -8.27 -14.26
N VAL A 359 21.85 -7.54 -14.14
CA VAL A 359 20.80 -7.84 -13.16
C VAL A 359 19.61 -8.46 -13.85
N THR A 360 19.19 -9.63 -13.39
CA THR A 360 17.96 -10.32 -13.82
C THR A 360 16.99 -10.39 -12.67
N VAL A 361 15.75 -9.91 -12.89
CA VAL A 361 14.70 -9.82 -11.88
C VAL A 361 13.60 -10.83 -12.16
N TYR A 362 13.07 -11.44 -11.11
CA TYR A 362 11.84 -12.21 -11.16
C TYR A 362 10.92 -11.81 -10.01
N ASP A 363 9.63 -11.69 -10.30
CA ASP A 363 8.55 -11.48 -9.33
C ASP A 363 7.28 -12.16 -9.80
N PRO A 364 6.52 -12.85 -8.93
CA PRO A 364 5.31 -13.59 -9.33
C PRO A 364 4.19 -12.72 -9.93
N LYS A 365 4.10 -11.43 -9.59
CA LYS A 365 2.98 -10.55 -9.97
C LYS A 365 3.38 -9.19 -10.55
N ALA A 366 4.52 -8.65 -10.19
CA ALA A 366 4.89 -7.27 -10.49
C ALA A 366 5.70 -7.09 -11.79
N MET A 367 5.94 -8.15 -12.57
CA MET A 367 6.85 -8.14 -13.73
C MET A 367 6.46 -7.11 -14.80
N ASP A 368 5.16 -7.02 -15.14
CA ASP A 368 4.70 -6.11 -16.19
C ASP A 368 4.83 -4.65 -15.78
N ASN A 369 4.55 -4.34 -14.51
CA ASN A 369 4.74 -3.02 -13.94
C ASN A 369 6.24 -2.68 -13.86
N ALA A 370 7.07 -3.64 -13.43
CA ALA A 370 8.51 -3.47 -13.33
C ALA A 370 9.17 -3.20 -14.70
N ARG A 371 8.79 -3.94 -15.75
CA ARG A 371 9.31 -3.73 -17.12
C ARG A 371 9.01 -2.32 -17.65
N LYS A 372 7.81 -1.81 -17.36
CA LYS A 372 7.42 -0.45 -17.78
C LYS A 372 8.25 0.63 -17.09
N MET A 373 8.52 0.47 -15.80
CA MET A 373 9.21 1.49 -14.98
C MET A 373 10.74 1.37 -15.08
N PHE A 374 11.27 0.16 -15.19
CA PHE A 374 12.71 -0.15 -15.22
C PHE A 374 13.07 -0.97 -16.47
N PRO A 375 12.89 -0.43 -17.68
CA PRO A 375 13.09 -1.18 -18.93
C PRO A 375 14.57 -1.59 -19.17
N GLY A 376 15.50 -1.03 -18.41
CA GLY A 376 16.92 -1.39 -18.50
C GLY A 376 17.29 -2.69 -17.76
N LEU A 377 16.48 -3.17 -16.85
CA LEU A 377 16.70 -4.44 -16.16
C LEU A 377 16.31 -5.64 -17.04
N ALA A 378 16.99 -6.77 -16.86
CA ALA A 378 16.56 -8.03 -17.46
C ALA A 378 15.51 -8.69 -16.56
N TYR A 379 14.64 -9.51 -17.18
CA TYR A 379 13.52 -10.15 -16.50
C TYR A 379 13.37 -11.60 -16.95
N ALA A 380 13.25 -12.52 -16.00
CA ALA A 380 13.06 -13.94 -16.26
C ALA A 380 11.64 -14.40 -15.83
N PRO A 381 11.09 -15.48 -16.40
CA PRO A 381 9.75 -15.96 -16.08
C PRO A 381 9.67 -16.82 -14.80
N SER A 382 10.82 -17.16 -14.20
CA SER A 382 10.90 -17.97 -12.98
C SER A 382 12.11 -17.60 -12.13
N ALA A 383 12.10 -18.00 -10.86
CA ALA A 383 13.22 -17.81 -9.94
C ALA A 383 14.49 -18.57 -10.39
N LEU A 384 14.33 -19.79 -10.92
CA LEU A 384 15.43 -20.60 -11.43
C LEU A 384 16.09 -19.95 -12.65
N GLU A 385 15.29 -19.48 -13.61
CA GLU A 385 15.82 -18.82 -14.80
C GLU A 385 16.46 -17.45 -14.45
N ALA A 386 15.90 -16.70 -13.49
CA ALA A 386 16.55 -15.48 -13.00
C ALA A 386 17.92 -15.76 -12.38
N ALA A 387 18.06 -16.90 -11.71
CA ALA A 387 19.28 -17.29 -11.02
C ALA A 387 20.31 -17.99 -11.93
N GLU A 388 19.97 -18.31 -13.19
CA GLU A 388 20.87 -19.05 -14.10
C GLU A 388 22.21 -18.33 -14.27
N GLY A 389 23.27 -18.99 -13.81
CA GLY A 389 24.64 -18.48 -13.83
C GLY A 389 24.86 -17.23 -13.00
N ALA A 390 24.00 -16.91 -12.04
CA ALA A 390 24.21 -15.80 -11.13
C ALA A 390 25.37 -16.01 -10.18
N HIS A 391 26.13 -14.95 -9.88
CA HIS A 391 27.19 -14.97 -8.89
C HIS A 391 26.66 -14.66 -7.47
N VAL A 392 25.54 -13.94 -7.39
CA VAL A 392 24.84 -13.64 -6.14
C VAL A 392 23.34 -13.64 -6.41
N VAL A 393 22.59 -14.20 -5.48
CA VAL A 393 21.12 -14.15 -5.45
C VAL A 393 20.69 -13.21 -4.34
N LEU A 394 19.83 -12.25 -4.65
CA LEU A 394 19.23 -11.31 -3.70
C LEU A 394 17.76 -11.65 -3.49
N HIS A 395 17.37 -12.04 -2.29
CA HIS A 395 15.97 -12.23 -1.88
C HIS A 395 15.43 -10.91 -1.30
N LEU A 396 14.65 -10.15 -2.07
CA LEU A 396 14.28 -8.78 -1.75
C LEU A 396 12.79 -8.55 -1.52
N THR A 397 11.92 -9.52 -1.84
CA THR A 397 10.49 -9.52 -1.48
C THR A 397 10.11 -10.90 -0.97
N GLU A 398 9.45 -10.96 0.18
CA GLU A 398 9.19 -12.19 0.94
C GLU A 398 7.98 -13.01 0.42
N TRP A 399 7.89 -13.23 -0.89
CA TRP A 399 6.89 -14.10 -1.49
C TRP A 399 6.95 -15.51 -0.93
N GLN A 400 5.79 -16.16 -0.74
CA GLN A 400 5.75 -17.56 -0.29
C GLN A 400 6.47 -18.49 -1.25
N GLU A 401 6.42 -18.23 -2.55
CA GLU A 401 7.16 -18.95 -3.58
C GLU A 401 8.67 -18.97 -3.29
N PHE A 402 9.24 -17.80 -2.95
CA PHE A 402 10.68 -17.73 -2.68
C PHE A 402 11.07 -18.38 -1.35
N ARG A 403 10.19 -18.34 -0.37
CA ARG A 403 10.41 -19.03 0.91
C ARG A 403 10.36 -20.55 0.77
N ALA A 404 9.69 -21.05 -0.26
CA ALA A 404 9.56 -22.48 -0.55
C ALA A 404 10.62 -23.01 -1.53
N LEU A 405 11.54 -22.15 -2.02
CA LEU A 405 12.62 -22.57 -2.91
C LEU A 405 13.51 -23.62 -2.26
N ASP A 406 13.84 -24.68 -2.99
CA ASP A 406 14.82 -25.67 -2.59
C ASP A 406 16.24 -25.10 -2.83
N PRO A 407 17.06 -24.95 -1.77
CA PRO A 407 18.43 -24.49 -1.91
C PRO A 407 19.30 -25.36 -2.83
N ALA A 408 19.02 -26.65 -2.94
CA ALA A 408 19.76 -27.55 -3.82
C ALA A 408 19.41 -27.34 -5.29
N GLU A 409 18.12 -27.18 -5.62
CA GLU A 409 17.67 -26.87 -6.99
C GLU A 409 18.23 -25.52 -7.46
N LEU A 410 18.09 -24.48 -6.65
CA LEU A 410 18.63 -23.17 -7.00
C LEU A 410 20.17 -23.21 -7.10
N GLY A 411 20.83 -23.99 -6.24
CA GLY A 411 22.27 -24.21 -6.25
C GLY A 411 22.80 -24.94 -7.48
N ALA A 412 21.94 -25.63 -8.23
CA ALA A 412 22.34 -26.34 -9.48
C ALA A 412 22.45 -25.38 -10.68
N VAL A 413 21.80 -24.21 -10.65
CA VAL A 413 21.74 -23.28 -11.79
C VAL A 413 22.64 -22.05 -11.61
N VAL A 414 23.02 -21.69 -10.39
CA VAL A 414 23.89 -20.53 -10.11
C VAL A 414 25.36 -20.80 -10.44
N ALA A 415 26.11 -19.75 -10.75
CA ALA A 415 27.56 -19.85 -10.87
C ALA A 415 28.25 -19.97 -9.50
N GLU A 416 27.75 -19.25 -8.50
CA GLU A 416 28.26 -19.26 -7.14
C GLU A 416 27.09 -19.31 -6.14
N ARG A 417 27.18 -20.14 -5.11
CA ARG A 417 26.14 -20.29 -4.08
C ARG A 417 26.26 -19.20 -3.03
N ARG A 418 25.96 -17.97 -3.42
CA ARG A 418 25.94 -16.76 -2.55
C ARG A 418 24.54 -16.17 -2.50
N LEU A 419 23.94 -16.10 -1.32
CA LEU A 419 22.59 -15.60 -1.09
C LEU A 419 22.59 -14.46 -0.07
N LEU A 420 21.92 -13.37 -0.42
CA LEU A 420 21.62 -12.27 0.49
C LEU A 420 20.13 -12.20 0.77
N ASP A 421 19.73 -12.44 2.01
CA ASP A 421 18.32 -12.32 2.44
C ASP A 421 18.05 -10.91 2.97
N GLY A 422 17.39 -10.11 2.17
CA GLY A 422 16.98 -8.74 2.51
C GLY A 422 15.71 -8.66 3.36
N ARG A 423 15.09 -9.79 3.69
CA ARG A 423 13.82 -9.84 4.42
C ARG A 423 13.88 -10.64 5.72
N ASN A 424 14.97 -11.34 5.97
CA ASN A 424 15.16 -12.16 7.18
C ASN A 424 14.09 -13.25 7.37
N VAL A 425 13.63 -13.88 6.29
CA VAL A 425 12.55 -14.88 6.34
C VAL A 425 12.94 -16.27 5.83
N LEU A 426 14.11 -16.41 5.24
CA LEU A 426 14.61 -17.71 4.78
C LEU A 426 15.28 -18.46 5.94
N ASP A 427 15.23 -19.80 5.87
CA ASP A 427 15.91 -20.67 6.83
C ASP A 427 17.44 -20.69 6.57
N ALA A 428 18.15 -19.87 7.32
CA ALA A 428 19.61 -19.71 7.17
C ALA A 428 20.37 -21.04 7.32
N ASP A 429 19.94 -21.93 8.21
CA ASP A 429 20.62 -23.17 8.49
C ASP A 429 20.41 -24.18 7.34
N ALA A 430 19.21 -24.23 6.79
CA ALA A 430 18.92 -25.04 5.60
C ALA A 430 19.74 -24.57 4.37
N TRP A 431 19.84 -23.26 4.15
CA TRP A 431 20.65 -22.71 3.06
C TRP A 431 22.15 -22.98 3.27
N ARG A 432 22.67 -22.78 4.46
CA ARG A 432 24.08 -23.09 4.79
C ARG A 432 24.39 -24.58 4.66
N ALA A 433 23.49 -25.46 5.11
CA ALA A 433 23.63 -26.91 4.99
C ALA A 433 23.68 -27.38 3.51
N ALA A 434 23.02 -26.66 2.60
CA ALA A 434 23.09 -26.87 1.16
C ALA A 434 24.33 -26.25 0.49
N GLY A 435 25.27 -25.73 1.27
CA GLY A 435 26.56 -25.20 0.81
C GLY A 435 26.52 -23.75 0.31
N TRP A 436 25.51 -22.97 0.71
CA TRP A 436 25.41 -21.56 0.37
C TRP A 436 26.15 -20.66 1.38
N THR A 437 26.84 -19.68 0.87
CA THR A 437 27.22 -18.51 1.67
C THR A 437 25.97 -17.65 1.86
N TYR A 438 25.32 -17.80 3.04
CA TYR A 438 24.11 -17.08 3.38
C TYR A 438 24.46 -15.87 4.27
N ARG A 439 24.00 -14.68 3.87
CA ARG A 439 24.07 -13.47 4.69
C ARG A 439 22.72 -12.75 4.69
N ALA A 440 22.44 -11.99 5.73
CA ALA A 440 21.21 -11.24 5.89
C ALA A 440 21.47 -9.91 6.63
N LEU A 441 20.54 -8.96 6.48
CA LEU A 441 20.64 -7.66 7.13
C LEU A 441 20.43 -7.78 8.64
N GLY A 442 21.38 -7.28 9.45
CA GLY A 442 21.28 -7.26 10.91
C GLY A 442 21.55 -8.62 11.58
N ARG A 443 22.18 -9.57 10.86
CA ARG A 443 22.55 -10.87 11.40
C ARG A 443 24.06 -11.09 11.30
N PRO A 444 24.69 -11.83 12.23
CA PRO A 444 26.10 -12.18 12.13
C PRO A 444 26.35 -13.06 10.91
N SER A 445 27.59 -13.00 10.40
CA SER A 445 28.05 -13.73 9.20
C SER A 445 28.11 -15.23 9.41
#